data_5701fd19133d7bf0b82a734f44a845fb
#
_entry.id   5701fd19133d7bf0b82a734f44a845fb
#
_cell.length_a   1.000
_cell.length_b   1.000
_cell.length_c   1.000
_cell.angle_alpha   90.00
_cell.angle_beta   90.00
_cell.angle_gamma   90.00
#
_symmetry.space_group_name_H-M   'P 1'
#
loop_
_entity.id
_entity.type
_entity.pdbx_description
1 polymer ?
#
loop_
_entity_poly.entity_id
_entity_poly.type
_entity_poly.pdbx_seq_one_letter_code
_entity_poly.pdbx_strand_id
1 'polypeptide(L)'
;MWRQMSPELRTAAAKAFWADEQAALEQAEAVALIARQIRFRPKSVMSLPVDKKAKHLGGIAQVSDLLAARMVIAYHLEHQRPMMGAFLDLLGIAHEDGLIKDEEPKKPEDATLDKAVKELSEKFPRQDVARYFWALLWQDPETWGGLKGRPELAID
;
A
#
# COMPACT_ATOMS: atom_id res chain seq x y z
N MET A 1 2.76 1.46 11.02
CA MET A 1 1.59 1.02 10.20
C MET A 1 1.54 -0.50 10.07
N TRP A 2 2.50 -1.15 9.42
CA TRP A 2 2.48 -2.61 9.20
C TRP A 2 2.24 -3.45 10.46
N ARG A 3 2.97 -3.14 11.52
CA ARG A 3 2.83 -3.86 12.81
C ARG A 3 1.46 -3.73 13.46
N GLN A 4 0.76 -2.65 13.18
CA GLN A 4 -0.57 -2.37 13.74
C GLN A 4 -1.70 -3.10 13.00
N MET A 5 -1.41 -3.61 11.80
CA MET A 5 -2.37 -4.40 11.03
C MET A 5 -2.51 -5.80 11.64
N SER A 6 -3.72 -6.37 11.57
CA SER A 6 -3.93 -7.75 12.00
C SER A 6 -3.12 -8.73 11.15
N PRO A 7 -2.76 -9.91 11.68
CA PRO A 7 -2.07 -10.94 10.89
C PRO A 7 -2.83 -11.33 9.62
N GLU A 8 -4.15 -11.39 9.70
CA GLU A 8 -5.03 -11.71 8.57
C GLU A 8 -4.94 -10.65 7.47
N LEU A 9 -4.96 -9.38 7.86
CA LEU A 9 -4.86 -8.26 6.91
C LEU A 9 -3.47 -8.21 6.28
N ARG A 10 -2.42 -8.43 7.06
CA ARG A 10 -1.04 -8.51 6.52
C ARG A 10 -0.89 -9.63 5.50
N THR A 11 -1.44 -10.79 5.79
CA THR A 11 -1.42 -11.93 4.87
C THR A 11 -2.20 -11.64 3.60
N ALA A 12 -3.37 -11.00 3.71
CA ALA A 12 -4.16 -10.59 2.54
C ALA A 12 -3.41 -9.54 1.69
N ALA A 13 -2.77 -8.58 2.33
CA ALA A 13 -1.95 -7.58 1.63
C ALA A 13 -0.74 -8.22 0.92
N ALA A 14 -0.06 -9.16 1.57
CA ALA A 14 1.03 -9.92 0.97
C ALA A 14 0.55 -10.76 -0.21
N LYS A 15 -0.62 -11.36 -0.12
CA LYS A 15 -1.20 -12.13 -1.23
C LYS A 15 -1.49 -11.26 -2.45
N ALA A 16 -2.11 -10.11 -2.25
CA ALA A 16 -2.36 -9.14 -3.31
C ALA A 16 -1.04 -8.66 -3.95
N PHE A 17 -0.02 -8.42 -3.14
CA PHE A 17 1.31 -8.04 -3.59
C PHE A 17 1.96 -9.11 -4.47
N TRP A 18 1.86 -10.40 -4.12
CA TRP A 18 2.40 -11.48 -4.94
C TRP A 18 1.66 -11.67 -6.26
N ALA A 19 0.42 -11.24 -6.36
CA ALA A 19 -0.36 -11.24 -7.59
C ALA A 19 -0.08 -10.02 -8.49
N ASP A 20 0.61 -9.01 -7.99
CA ASP A 20 0.91 -7.77 -8.73
C ASP A 20 2.12 -7.97 -9.66
N GLU A 21 1.86 -8.03 -10.95
CA GLU A 21 2.89 -8.23 -11.97
C GLU A 21 3.89 -7.06 -12.07
N GLN A 22 3.53 -5.88 -11.58
CA GLN A 22 4.38 -4.69 -11.64
C GLN A 22 5.31 -4.55 -10.43
N ALA A 23 5.22 -5.44 -9.46
CA ALA A 23 6.00 -5.40 -8.22
C ALA A 23 7.24 -6.32 -8.23
N ALA A 24 7.78 -6.66 -9.39
CA ALA A 24 8.86 -7.65 -9.51
C ALA A 24 10.11 -7.32 -8.68
N LEU A 25 10.52 -6.05 -8.62
CA LEU A 25 11.69 -5.63 -7.83
C LEU A 25 11.44 -5.80 -6.34
N GLU A 26 10.28 -5.36 -5.86
CA GLU A 26 9.89 -5.46 -4.47
C GLU A 26 9.63 -6.92 -4.07
N GLN A 27 9.13 -7.73 -4.99
CA GLN A 27 8.97 -9.18 -4.78
C GLN A 27 10.32 -9.87 -4.59
N ALA A 28 11.36 -9.46 -5.31
CA ALA A 28 12.72 -9.97 -5.12
C ALA A 28 13.26 -9.64 -3.71
N GLU A 29 13.01 -8.42 -3.21
CA GLU A 29 13.34 -8.05 -1.83
C GLU A 29 12.59 -8.92 -0.82
N ALA A 30 11.30 -9.14 -1.05
CA ALA A 30 10.47 -9.97 -0.19
C ALA A 30 10.93 -11.43 -0.17
N VAL A 31 11.34 -11.98 -1.31
CA VAL A 31 11.92 -13.33 -1.40
C VAL A 31 13.17 -13.43 -0.54
N ALA A 32 14.08 -12.46 -0.62
CA ALA A 32 15.30 -12.44 0.19
C ALA A 32 14.98 -12.38 1.70
N LEU A 33 13.97 -11.59 2.07
CA LEU A 33 13.53 -11.45 3.46
C LEU A 33 12.95 -12.76 4.01
N ILE A 34 12.08 -13.42 3.25
CA ILE A 34 11.50 -14.72 3.62
C ILE A 34 12.60 -15.77 3.72
N ALA A 35 13.51 -15.83 2.74
CA ALA A 35 14.61 -16.79 2.71
C ALA A 35 15.48 -16.72 3.98
N ARG A 36 15.77 -15.52 4.47
CA ARG A 36 16.49 -15.31 5.72
C ARG A 36 15.68 -15.76 6.93
N GLN A 37 14.39 -15.48 6.93
CA GLN A 37 13.50 -15.79 8.07
C GLN A 37 13.31 -17.29 8.27
N ILE A 38 13.12 -18.04 7.19
CA ILE A 38 12.87 -19.49 7.26
C ILE A 38 14.11 -20.34 6.91
N ARG A 39 15.25 -19.71 6.66
CA ARG A 39 16.52 -20.35 6.31
C ARG A 39 16.44 -21.22 5.05
N PHE A 40 15.67 -20.75 4.08
CA PHE A 40 15.59 -21.37 2.76
C PHE A 40 16.47 -20.61 1.76
N ARG A 41 16.83 -21.28 0.67
CA ARG A 41 17.45 -20.58 -0.47
C ARG A 41 16.39 -19.72 -1.17
N PRO A 42 16.76 -18.54 -1.72
CA PRO A 42 15.81 -17.68 -2.44
C PRO A 42 15.03 -18.42 -3.54
N LYS A 43 15.70 -19.28 -4.30
CA LYS A 43 15.07 -20.09 -5.34
C LYS A 43 13.96 -21.01 -4.79
N SER A 44 14.17 -21.58 -3.62
CA SER A 44 13.18 -22.42 -2.96
C SER A 44 11.95 -21.60 -2.50
N VAL A 45 12.18 -20.36 -2.02
CA VAL A 45 11.11 -19.44 -1.66
C VAL A 45 10.28 -19.07 -2.90
N MET A 46 10.92 -18.75 -4.02
CA MET A 46 10.24 -18.43 -5.27
C MET A 46 9.33 -19.56 -5.75
N SER A 47 9.70 -20.80 -5.49
CA SER A 47 8.92 -22.00 -5.88
C SER A 47 7.75 -22.30 -4.95
N LEU A 48 7.63 -21.62 -3.82
CA LEU A 48 6.49 -21.81 -2.90
C LEU A 48 5.19 -21.32 -3.54
N PRO A 49 4.06 -21.98 -3.22
CA PRO A 49 2.74 -21.46 -3.60
C PRO A 49 2.51 -20.04 -3.05
N VAL A 50 1.74 -19.24 -3.78
CA VAL A 50 1.45 -17.84 -3.39
C VAL A 50 0.90 -17.76 -1.97
N ASP A 51 -0.01 -18.64 -1.58
CA ASP A 51 -0.59 -18.64 -0.22
C ASP A 51 0.46 -18.84 0.87
N LYS A 52 1.45 -19.71 0.63
CA LYS A 52 2.57 -19.93 1.57
C LYS A 52 3.51 -18.73 1.63
N LYS A 53 3.87 -18.17 0.48
CA LYS A 53 4.68 -16.94 0.45
C LYS A 53 3.99 -15.79 1.17
N ALA A 54 2.71 -15.61 0.95
CA ALA A 54 1.92 -14.57 1.60
C ALA A 54 1.86 -14.76 3.11
N LYS A 55 1.67 -15.98 3.58
CA LYS A 55 1.63 -16.31 5.00
C LYS A 55 2.98 -16.02 5.68
N HIS A 56 4.09 -16.41 5.05
CA HIS A 56 5.43 -16.12 5.57
C HIS A 56 5.68 -14.62 5.63
N LEU A 57 5.40 -13.90 4.56
CA LEU A 57 5.62 -12.45 4.48
C LEU A 57 4.73 -11.68 5.45
N GLY A 58 3.45 -12.04 5.53
CA GLY A 58 2.49 -11.44 6.47
C GLY A 58 2.84 -11.69 7.94
N GLY A 59 3.55 -12.78 8.22
CA GLY A 59 4.04 -13.12 9.57
C GLY A 59 5.28 -12.34 10.01
N ILE A 60 5.99 -11.68 9.09
CA ILE A 60 7.18 -10.89 9.41
C ILE A 60 6.76 -9.51 9.91
N ALA A 61 7.04 -9.23 11.19
CA ALA A 61 6.68 -7.95 11.80
C ALA A 61 7.58 -6.80 11.37
N GLN A 62 8.81 -7.09 10.97
CA GLN A 62 9.81 -6.08 10.59
C GLN A 62 10.09 -6.11 9.10
N VAL A 63 9.21 -5.49 8.34
CA VAL A 63 9.44 -5.18 6.92
C VAL A 63 9.72 -3.69 6.77
N SER A 64 10.42 -3.29 5.70
CA SER A 64 10.63 -1.87 5.41
C SER A 64 9.28 -1.18 5.15
N ASP A 65 9.20 0.11 5.49
CA ASP A 65 7.98 0.87 5.24
C ASP A 65 7.65 0.98 3.74
N LEU A 66 8.65 1.01 2.87
CA LEU A 66 8.44 0.99 1.42
C LEU A 66 7.82 -0.34 0.95
N LEU A 67 8.30 -1.46 1.44
CA LEU A 67 7.72 -2.77 1.13
C LEU A 67 6.30 -2.89 1.67
N ALA A 68 6.10 -2.47 2.93
CA ALA A 68 4.78 -2.45 3.53
C ALA A 68 3.79 -1.57 2.76
N ALA A 69 4.21 -0.38 2.36
CA ALA A 69 3.40 0.53 1.55
C ALA A 69 3.02 -0.10 0.21
N ARG A 70 3.96 -0.79 -0.44
CA ARG A 70 3.69 -1.49 -1.69
C ARG A 70 2.64 -2.60 -1.51
N MET A 71 2.75 -3.36 -0.42
CA MET A 71 1.76 -4.40 -0.10
C MET A 71 0.37 -3.81 0.20
N VAL A 72 0.32 -2.69 0.93
CA VAL A 72 -0.94 -1.99 1.22
C VAL A 72 -1.58 -1.45 -0.05
N ILE A 73 -0.84 -0.86 -0.96
CA ILE A 73 -1.37 -0.41 -2.25
C ILE A 73 -1.91 -1.58 -3.07
N ALA A 74 -1.19 -2.69 -3.14
CA ALA A 74 -1.66 -3.88 -3.86
C ALA A 74 -2.99 -4.38 -3.28
N TYR A 75 -3.11 -4.42 -1.95
CA TYR A 75 -4.36 -4.76 -1.27
C TYR A 75 -5.50 -3.79 -1.63
N HIS A 76 -5.23 -2.49 -1.62
CA HIS A 76 -6.23 -1.48 -1.96
C HIS A 76 -6.67 -1.56 -3.42
N LEU A 77 -5.76 -1.84 -4.35
CA LEU A 77 -6.08 -2.07 -5.76
C LEU A 77 -6.95 -3.32 -5.96
N GLU A 78 -6.87 -4.29 -5.08
CA GLU A 78 -7.72 -5.48 -5.14
C GLU A 78 -9.08 -5.26 -4.48
N HIS A 79 -9.14 -4.52 -3.36
CA HIS A 79 -10.32 -4.43 -2.49
C HIS A 79 -10.92 -3.02 -2.33
N GLN A 80 -10.18 -1.96 -2.64
CA GLN A 80 -10.55 -0.57 -2.32
C GLN A 80 -10.46 0.38 -3.53
N ARG A 81 -10.63 -0.11 -4.72
CA ARG A 81 -10.57 0.72 -5.94
C ARG A 81 -11.57 1.88 -5.93
N PRO A 82 -12.82 1.72 -5.45
CA PRO A 82 -13.75 2.86 -5.36
C PRO A 82 -13.22 4.00 -4.50
N MET A 83 -12.58 3.70 -3.37
CA MET A 83 -11.98 4.71 -2.50
C MET A 83 -10.81 5.41 -3.18
N MET A 84 -9.90 4.65 -3.78
CA MET A 84 -8.74 5.19 -4.48
C MET A 84 -9.17 6.08 -5.66
N GLY A 85 -10.10 5.60 -6.47
CA GLY A 85 -10.63 6.36 -7.61
C GLY A 85 -11.34 7.63 -7.19
N ALA A 86 -12.15 7.58 -6.14
CA ALA A 86 -12.84 8.76 -5.60
C ALA A 86 -11.85 9.84 -5.16
N PHE A 87 -10.77 9.45 -4.47
CA PHE A 87 -9.73 10.38 -4.03
C PHE A 87 -9.01 11.04 -5.21
N LEU A 88 -8.59 10.25 -6.20
CA LEU A 88 -7.88 10.75 -7.36
C LEU A 88 -8.77 11.62 -8.25
N ASP A 89 -10.05 11.30 -8.37
CA ASP A 89 -11.03 12.13 -9.08
C ASP A 89 -11.19 13.50 -8.42
N LEU A 90 -11.26 13.55 -7.10
CA LEU A 90 -11.35 14.81 -6.34
C LEU A 90 -10.10 15.69 -6.54
N LEU A 91 -8.95 15.09 -6.79
CA LEU A 91 -7.69 15.80 -7.05
C LEU A 91 -7.47 16.11 -8.53
N GLY A 92 -8.28 15.57 -9.43
CA GLY A 92 -8.10 15.73 -10.88
C GLY A 92 -6.89 14.97 -11.41
N ILE A 93 -6.46 13.91 -10.74
CA ILE A 93 -5.34 13.06 -11.17
C ILE A 93 -5.87 11.92 -12.05
N ALA A 94 -5.29 11.76 -13.25
CA ALA A 94 -5.65 10.69 -14.17
C ALA A 94 -5.29 9.32 -13.58
N HIS A 95 -6.26 8.40 -13.59
CA HIS A 95 -6.08 7.06 -13.05
C HIS A 95 -6.92 6.04 -13.84
N GLU A 96 -6.60 4.77 -13.65
CA GLU A 96 -7.38 3.64 -14.13
C GLU A 96 -7.85 2.84 -12.92
N ASP A 97 -9.11 3.03 -12.54
CA ASP A 97 -9.73 2.39 -11.37
C ASP A 97 -8.86 2.50 -10.10
N GLY A 98 -8.34 3.69 -9.81
CA GLY A 98 -7.52 3.95 -8.63
C GLY A 98 -6.00 3.79 -8.85
N LEU A 99 -5.58 3.27 -9.99
CA LEU A 99 -4.16 3.19 -10.35
C LEU A 99 -3.73 4.46 -11.08
N ILE A 100 -2.79 5.20 -10.51
CA ILE A 100 -2.27 6.44 -11.11
C ILE A 100 -1.53 6.10 -12.41
N LYS A 101 -1.88 6.79 -13.51
CA LYS A 101 -1.31 6.55 -14.84
C LYS A 101 0.01 7.27 -15.06
N ASP A 102 0.16 8.47 -14.49
CA ASP A 102 1.38 9.27 -14.66
C ASP A 102 2.51 8.75 -13.78
N GLU A 103 3.70 8.64 -14.33
CA GLU A 103 4.90 8.31 -13.56
C GLU A 103 5.27 9.43 -12.57
N GLU A 104 5.00 10.68 -12.95
CA GLU A 104 5.25 11.87 -12.13
C GLU A 104 3.98 12.71 -12.02
N PRO A 105 3.00 12.32 -11.17
CA PRO A 105 1.78 13.10 -11.01
C PRO A 105 2.09 14.47 -10.38
N LYS A 106 1.35 15.48 -10.80
CA LYS A 106 1.50 16.83 -10.25
C LYS A 106 1.08 16.85 -8.77
N LYS A 107 1.91 17.47 -7.94
CA LYS A 107 1.59 17.67 -6.52
C LYS A 107 0.29 18.45 -6.37
N PRO A 108 -0.70 17.93 -5.61
CA PRO A 108 -1.96 18.64 -5.38
C PRO A 108 -1.75 19.96 -4.61
N GLU A 109 -2.55 20.96 -4.94
CA GLU A 109 -2.61 22.18 -4.15
C GLU A 109 -3.21 21.91 -2.77
N ASP A 110 -2.74 22.61 -1.73
CA ASP A 110 -3.16 22.38 -0.35
C ASP A 110 -4.68 22.48 -0.15
N ALA A 111 -5.33 23.47 -0.74
CA ALA A 111 -6.78 23.66 -0.63
C ALA A 111 -7.57 22.51 -1.28
N THR A 112 -7.12 22.04 -2.44
CA THR A 112 -7.73 20.90 -3.14
C THR A 112 -7.52 19.61 -2.36
N LEU A 113 -6.32 19.41 -1.81
CA LEU A 113 -6.01 18.25 -0.99
C LEU A 113 -6.84 18.21 0.29
N ASP A 114 -6.98 19.35 0.99
CA ASP A 114 -7.78 19.46 2.21
C ASP A 114 -9.24 19.06 1.98
N LYS A 115 -9.82 19.54 0.88
CA LYS A 115 -11.19 19.19 0.49
C LYS A 115 -11.32 17.69 0.17
N ALA A 116 -10.39 17.15 -0.60
CA ALA A 116 -10.40 15.74 -0.99
C ALA A 116 -10.25 14.81 0.23
N VAL A 117 -9.35 15.14 1.14
CA VAL A 117 -9.15 14.38 2.40
C VAL A 117 -10.42 14.39 3.25
N LYS A 118 -11.05 15.54 3.39
CA LYS A 118 -12.29 15.67 4.15
C LYS A 118 -13.41 14.82 3.55
N GLU A 119 -13.66 14.95 2.25
CA GLU A 119 -14.72 14.20 1.57
C GLU A 119 -14.48 12.69 1.62
N LEU A 120 -13.24 12.24 1.45
CA LEU A 120 -12.91 10.83 1.52
C LEU A 120 -13.13 10.26 2.92
N SER A 121 -12.71 11.00 3.94
CA SER A 121 -12.86 10.60 5.35
C SER A 121 -14.33 10.52 5.80
N GLU A 122 -15.23 11.29 5.17
CA GLU A 122 -16.66 11.22 5.42
C GLU A 122 -17.34 10.01 4.74
N LYS A 123 -16.78 9.54 3.61
CA LYS A 123 -17.40 8.48 2.79
C LYS A 123 -16.88 7.08 3.07
N PHE A 124 -15.67 6.93 3.56
CA PHE A 124 -15.01 5.64 3.72
C PHE A 124 -14.49 5.43 5.15
N PRO A 125 -14.30 4.15 5.57
CA PRO A 125 -13.82 3.86 6.91
C PRO A 125 -12.47 4.52 7.19
N ARG A 126 -12.35 5.12 8.38
CA ARG A 126 -11.17 5.89 8.80
C ARG A 126 -9.87 5.10 8.65
N GLN A 127 -9.87 3.84 9.04
CA GLN A 127 -8.67 3.00 8.99
C GLN A 127 -8.22 2.73 7.55
N ASP A 128 -9.16 2.53 6.64
CA ASP A 128 -8.84 2.31 5.23
C ASP A 128 -8.24 3.57 4.60
N VAL A 129 -8.83 4.73 4.89
CA VAL A 129 -8.34 6.03 4.44
C VAL A 129 -6.93 6.28 4.98
N ALA A 130 -6.71 6.05 6.28
CA ALA A 130 -5.41 6.24 6.92
C ALA A 130 -4.32 5.35 6.30
N ARG A 131 -4.62 4.08 6.05
CA ARG A 131 -3.68 3.16 5.40
C ARG A 131 -3.35 3.59 3.98
N TYR A 132 -4.35 4.03 3.23
CA TYR A 132 -4.15 4.51 1.86
C TYR A 132 -3.24 5.74 1.84
N PHE A 133 -3.52 6.76 2.65
CA PHE A 133 -2.69 7.97 2.72
C PHE A 133 -1.27 7.66 3.19
N TRP A 134 -1.12 6.80 4.17
CA TRP A 134 0.19 6.36 4.63
C TRP A 134 0.98 5.69 3.50
N ALA A 135 0.34 4.80 2.74
CA ALA A 135 0.99 4.11 1.64
C ALA A 135 1.38 5.07 0.49
N LEU A 136 0.52 6.02 0.15
CA LEU A 136 0.84 7.06 -0.85
C LEU A 136 2.05 7.87 -0.41
N LEU A 137 2.07 8.31 0.84
CA LEU A 137 3.15 9.13 1.38
C LEU A 137 4.50 8.42 1.34
N TRP A 138 4.54 7.13 1.64
CA TRP A 138 5.77 6.35 1.59
C TRP A 138 6.23 6.03 0.17
N GLN A 139 5.31 5.85 -0.77
CA GLN A 139 5.66 5.59 -2.16
C GLN A 139 6.20 6.81 -2.89
N ASP A 140 5.62 7.98 -2.63
CA ASP A 140 5.98 9.22 -3.30
C ASP A 140 5.84 10.41 -2.34
N PRO A 141 6.85 10.62 -1.46
CA PRO A 141 6.80 11.70 -0.47
C PRO A 141 6.76 13.10 -1.08
N GLU A 142 7.27 13.28 -2.30
CA GLU A 142 7.25 14.58 -2.98
C GLU A 142 5.83 14.96 -3.38
N THR A 143 5.13 14.08 -4.08
CA THR A 143 3.75 14.33 -4.50
C THR A 143 2.80 14.41 -3.32
N TRP A 144 2.95 13.53 -2.33
CA TRP A 144 1.99 13.36 -1.24
C TRP A 144 2.41 13.99 0.09
N GLY A 145 3.48 14.80 0.08
CA GLY A 145 4.00 15.47 1.29
C GLY A 145 2.96 16.26 2.07
N GLY A 146 1.94 16.80 1.42
CA GLY A 146 0.81 17.49 2.06
C GLY A 146 -0.05 16.61 2.96
N LEU A 147 0.06 15.29 2.86
CA LEU A 147 -0.63 14.34 3.75
C LEU A 147 0.08 14.15 5.09
N LYS A 148 1.36 14.51 5.17
CA LYS A 148 2.17 14.27 6.36
C LYS A 148 1.63 15.03 7.59
N GLY A 149 1.50 14.29 8.68
CA GLY A 149 1.07 14.88 9.97
C GLY A 149 -0.42 15.15 10.09
N ARG A 150 -1.23 14.73 9.13
CA ARG A 150 -2.67 14.91 9.22
C ARG A 150 -3.33 13.97 10.22
N PRO A 151 -4.39 14.42 10.94
CA PRO A 151 -5.11 13.57 11.90
C PRO A 151 -5.70 12.31 11.25
N GLU A 152 -6.03 12.35 9.97
CA GLU A 152 -6.61 11.24 9.21
C GLU A 152 -5.63 10.07 9.06
N LEU A 153 -4.33 10.31 9.19
CA LEU A 153 -3.30 9.26 9.19
C LEU A 153 -3.14 8.55 10.54
N ALA A 154 -3.71 9.10 11.60
CA ALA A 154 -3.61 8.50 12.92
C ALA A 154 -4.50 7.26 12.99
N ILE A 155 -3.91 6.13 13.35
CA ILE A 155 -4.61 4.87 13.63
C ILE A 155 -4.58 4.67 15.15
N ASP A 156 -5.76 4.55 15.72
CA ASP A 156 -5.92 4.29 17.15
C ASP A 156 -5.66 2.81 17.47
#